data_5fa89db69076faf952450de34afde221
#
_entry.id   5fa89db69076faf952450de34afde221
#
_cell.length_a   1.000
_cell.length_b   1.000
_cell.length_c   1.000
_cell.angle_alpha   90.00
_cell.angle_beta   90.00
_cell.angle_gamma   90.00
#
_symmetry.space_group_name_H-M   'P 1'
#
loop_
_entity.id
_entity.type
_entity.pdbx_description
1 polymer ?
#
loop_
_entity_poly.entity_id
_entity_poly.type
_entity_poly.pdbx_seq_one_letter_code
_entity_poly.pdbx_strand_id
1 'polypeptide(L)'
;MYRCWAHMQTKRTLVKGPIDIFVPLVKNALCTLYPEGTAVRGKNISEISENIKNRFEIDIPYPVLLNILKILAKELNQSGREDFRINNDGSFWIEKFIFDDYIEQVEDSKKDINEVVKYFKEFCKIYNVDSSATENDLFRFIDQNRADISLYLCHENKREESHSVISAQFVDFFKQNTEVYNKLRDMYLGSILTSYIEFQPKDANMSIELLLDTNFIISL
;
A
#
# COMPACT_ATOMS: atom_id res chain seq x y z
N MET A 1 0.06 9.30 2.81
CA MET A 1 -0.97 8.28 3.13
C MET A 1 -0.96 7.10 2.17
N TYR A 2 -0.87 7.32 0.86
CA TYR A 2 -0.83 6.27 -0.17
C TYR A 2 0.36 5.29 0.00
N ARG A 3 1.57 5.79 0.28
CA ARG A 3 2.77 4.97 0.51
C ARG A 3 2.68 4.12 1.78
N CYS A 4 2.09 4.66 2.84
CA CYS A 4 1.80 3.90 4.06
C CYS A 4 0.82 2.75 3.76
N TRP A 5 -0.24 3.01 2.96
CA TRP A 5 -1.15 1.97 2.49
C TRP A 5 -0.42 0.90 1.68
N ALA A 6 0.43 1.28 0.73
CA ALA A 6 1.19 0.32 -0.08
C ALA A 6 2.11 -0.56 0.78
N HIS A 7 2.79 0.03 1.78
CA HIS A 7 3.60 -0.71 2.73
C HIS A 7 2.76 -1.68 3.60
N MET A 8 1.54 -1.28 4.01
CA MET A 8 0.63 -2.17 4.73
C MET A 8 0.25 -3.41 3.91
N GLN A 9 0.16 -3.31 2.57
CA GLN A 9 -0.16 -4.46 1.72
C GLN A 9 0.94 -5.52 1.73
N THR A 10 2.20 -5.11 1.78
CA THR A 10 3.34 -6.05 1.77
C THR A 10 3.48 -6.86 3.06
N LYS A 11 2.92 -6.36 4.17
CA LYS A 11 2.89 -7.06 5.46
C LYS A 11 1.74 -8.08 5.59
N ARG A 12 0.78 -8.05 4.70
CA ARG A 12 -0.35 -8.98 4.74
C ARG A 12 0.07 -10.36 4.27
N THR A 13 0.29 -11.27 5.19
CA THR A 13 0.61 -12.69 4.92
C THR A 13 -0.53 -13.47 4.26
N LEU A 14 -1.73 -12.90 4.12
CA LEU A 14 -2.91 -13.55 3.58
C LEU A 14 -3.65 -12.64 2.60
N VAL A 15 -3.04 -12.34 1.46
CA VAL A 15 -3.79 -11.82 0.31
C VAL A 15 -4.60 -13.00 -0.25
N LYS A 16 -5.87 -13.08 0.11
CA LYS A 16 -6.79 -14.13 -0.35
C LYS A 16 -7.25 -13.91 -1.80
N GLY A 17 -7.02 -12.72 -2.35
CA GLY A 17 -7.40 -12.40 -3.71
C GLY A 17 -7.07 -10.94 -4.10
N PRO A 18 -7.13 -10.61 -5.40
CA PRO A 18 -6.76 -9.28 -5.91
C PRO A 18 -7.64 -8.14 -5.38
N ILE A 19 -8.83 -8.46 -4.83
CA ILE A 19 -9.75 -7.48 -4.24
C ILE A 19 -9.24 -7.00 -2.88
N ASP A 20 -8.50 -7.83 -2.15
CA ASP A 20 -8.06 -7.55 -0.78
C ASP A 20 -7.10 -6.36 -0.70
N ILE A 21 -6.40 -6.04 -1.80
CA ILE A 21 -5.52 -4.88 -1.86
C ILE A 21 -6.27 -3.55 -1.65
N PHE A 22 -7.56 -3.48 -2.00
CA PHE A 22 -8.36 -2.28 -1.83
C PHE A 22 -9.06 -2.18 -0.46
N VAL A 23 -9.10 -3.25 0.33
CA VAL A 23 -9.78 -3.27 1.64
C VAL A 23 -9.28 -2.15 2.57
N PRO A 24 -7.98 -1.87 2.74
CA PRO A 24 -7.52 -0.77 3.57
C PRO A 24 -7.93 0.61 3.06
N LEU A 25 -8.06 0.81 1.74
CA LEU A 25 -8.55 2.07 1.18
C LEU A 25 -10.01 2.30 1.55
N VAL A 26 -10.82 1.24 1.47
CA VAL A 26 -12.25 1.28 1.83
C VAL A 26 -12.41 1.51 3.32
N LYS A 27 -11.66 0.81 4.18
CA LYS A 27 -11.64 1.05 5.63
C LYS A 27 -11.24 2.50 5.94
N ASN A 28 -10.21 3.03 5.27
CA ASN A 28 -9.79 4.43 5.43
C ASN A 28 -10.88 5.42 5.01
N ALA A 29 -11.57 5.17 3.88
CA ALA A 29 -12.65 6.03 3.43
C ALA A 29 -13.82 6.01 4.43
N LEU A 30 -14.20 4.85 4.95
CA LEU A 30 -15.23 4.74 5.98
C LEU A 30 -14.87 5.52 7.25
N CYS A 31 -13.66 5.31 7.79
CA CYS A 31 -13.19 6.04 8.99
C CYS A 31 -13.07 7.56 8.76
N THR A 32 -12.81 7.99 7.51
CA THR A 32 -12.67 9.41 7.18
C THR A 32 -14.02 10.10 6.99
N LEU A 33 -14.95 9.41 6.32
CA LEU A 33 -16.28 9.95 6.04
C LEU A 33 -17.18 9.92 7.29
N TYR A 34 -16.97 8.92 8.14
CA TYR A 34 -17.85 8.67 9.27
C TYR A 34 -17.04 8.46 10.55
N PRO A 35 -17.28 9.26 11.58
CA PRO A 35 -16.60 9.11 12.86
C PRO A 35 -16.86 7.71 13.45
N GLU A 36 -15.82 7.09 13.97
CA GLU A 36 -15.92 5.79 14.61
C GLU A 36 -16.91 5.78 15.77
N GLY A 37 -17.63 4.69 15.91
CA GLY A 37 -18.62 4.52 16.97
C GLY A 37 -19.94 5.27 16.75
N THR A 38 -20.12 5.97 15.62
CA THR A 38 -21.39 6.62 15.28
C THR A 38 -22.22 5.76 14.31
N ALA A 39 -23.55 5.77 14.49
CA ALA A 39 -24.44 5.13 13.53
C ALA A 39 -24.51 5.93 12.24
N VAL A 40 -24.34 5.27 11.11
CA VAL A 40 -24.41 5.83 9.76
C VAL A 40 -25.62 5.25 9.04
N ARG A 41 -26.51 6.09 8.53
CA ARG A 41 -27.75 5.63 7.88
C ARG A 41 -27.97 6.38 6.56
N GLY A 42 -28.52 5.62 5.57
CA GLY A 42 -28.94 6.20 4.29
C GLY A 42 -27.80 6.76 3.45
N LYS A 43 -26.60 6.23 3.63
CA LYS A 43 -25.40 6.57 2.83
C LYS A 43 -25.30 5.68 1.61
N ASN A 44 -24.60 6.13 0.58
CA ASN A 44 -24.44 5.39 -0.66
C ASN A 44 -22.96 5.06 -0.93
N ILE A 45 -22.75 3.95 -1.58
CA ILE A 45 -21.41 3.46 -1.97
C ILE A 45 -20.66 4.51 -2.82
N SER A 46 -21.37 5.34 -3.59
CA SER A 46 -20.78 6.42 -4.38
C SER A 46 -19.97 7.41 -3.55
N GLU A 47 -20.39 7.72 -2.30
CA GLU A 47 -19.66 8.61 -1.40
C GLU A 47 -18.28 8.04 -1.05
N ILE A 48 -18.20 6.72 -0.86
CA ILE A 48 -16.94 6.00 -0.60
C ILE A 48 -16.04 6.04 -1.83
N SER A 49 -16.62 5.76 -3.01
CA SER A 49 -15.90 5.79 -4.29
C SER A 49 -15.30 7.17 -4.55
N GLU A 50 -16.08 8.23 -4.40
CA GLU A 50 -15.61 9.61 -4.57
C GLU A 50 -14.53 9.99 -3.56
N ASN A 51 -14.66 9.58 -2.31
CA ASN A 51 -13.63 9.84 -1.29
C ASN A 51 -12.30 9.19 -1.68
N ILE A 52 -12.34 7.91 -2.09
CA ILE A 52 -11.15 7.19 -2.52
C ILE A 52 -10.52 7.86 -3.76
N LYS A 53 -11.34 8.19 -4.76
CA LYS A 53 -10.90 8.86 -5.98
C LYS A 53 -10.25 10.22 -5.70
N ASN A 54 -10.87 11.04 -4.86
CA ASN A 54 -10.36 12.37 -4.55
C ASN A 54 -9.09 12.36 -3.70
N ARG A 55 -8.88 11.33 -2.85
CA ARG A 55 -7.74 11.28 -1.94
C ARG A 55 -6.57 10.47 -2.47
N PHE A 56 -6.84 9.46 -3.27
CA PHE A 56 -5.84 8.49 -3.74
C PHE A 56 -5.73 8.45 -5.26
N GLU A 57 -6.60 9.18 -5.98
CA GLU A 57 -6.67 9.15 -7.46
C GLU A 57 -6.95 7.75 -8.03
N ILE A 58 -7.52 6.86 -7.20
CA ILE A 58 -7.85 5.47 -7.55
C ILE A 58 -9.34 5.37 -7.82
N ASP A 59 -9.71 4.83 -8.97
CA ASP A 59 -11.08 4.53 -9.35
C ASP A 59 -11.36 3.03 -9.17
N ILE A 60 -12.08 2.68 -8.09
CA ILE A 60 -12.46 1.29 -7.81
C ILE A 60 -13.79 1.00 -8.50
N PRO A 61 -13.86 -0.01 -9.40
CA PRO A 61 -15.11 -0.37 -10.03
C PRO A 61 -16.20 -0.71 -9.01
N TYR A 62 -17.43 -0.25 -9.26
CA TYR A 62 -18.58 -0.43 -8.36
C TYR A 62 -18.77 -1.89 -7.88
N PRO A 63 -18.70 -2.93 -8.74
CA PRO A 63 -18.85 -4.32 -8.29
C PRO A 63 -17.76 -4.76 -7.30
N VAL A 64 -16.53 -4.25 -7.48
CA VAL A 64 -15.39 -4.53 -6.60
C VAL A 64 -15.62 -3.87 -5.24
N LEU A 65 -15.98 -2.59 -5.24
CA LEU A 65 -16.28 -1.85 -4.02
C LEU A 65 -17.45 -2.47 -3.23
N LEU A 66 -18.52 -2.84 -3.94
CA LEU A 66 -19.66 -3.54 -3.34
C LEU A 66 -19.24 -4.87 -2.69
N ASN A 67 -18.36 -5.64 -3.35
CA ASN A 67 -17.86 -6.90 -2.81
C ASN A 67 -17.02 -6.70 -1.55
N ILE A 68 -16.14 -5.69 -1.55
CA ILE A 68 -15.35 -5.33 -0.37
C ILE A 68 -16.26 -4.97 0.80
N LEU A 69 -17.27 -4.14 0.58
CA LEU A 69 -18.21 -3.76 1.63
C LEU A 69 -18.98 -4.95 2.17
N LYS A 70 -19.35 -5.93 1.31
CA LYS A 70 -19.96 -7.20 1.76
C LYS A 70 -19.02 -8.02 2.63
N ILE A 71 -17.72 -8.05 2.31
CA ILE A 71 -16.71 -8.72 3.14
C ILE A 71 -16.62 -8.04 4.51
N LEU A 72 -16.51 -6.70 4.53
CA LEU A 72 -16.48 -5.93 5.77
C LEU A 72 -17.76 -6.08 6.60
N ALA A 73 -18.92 -6.09 5.94
CA ALA A 73 -20.19 -6.36 6.62
C ALA A 73 -20.20 -7.73 7.27
N LYS A 74 -19.67 -8.75 6.60
CA LYS A 74 -19.55 -10.10 7.16
C LYS A 74 -18.59 -10.14 8.35
N GLU A 75 -17.48 -9.40 8.31
CA GLU A 75 -16.54 -9.28 9.43
C GLU A 75 -17.21 -8.63 10.65
N LEU A 76 -17.93 -7.52 10.46
CA LEU A 76 -18.59 -6.80 11.53
C LEU A 76 -19.79 -7.55 12.12
N ASN A 77 -20.51 -8.31 11.29
CA ASN A 77 -21.73 -9.04 11.71
C ASN A 77 -21.45 -10.41 12.36
N GLN A 78 -20.19 -10.78 12.58
CA GLN A 78 -19.82 -12.11 13.14
C GLN A 78 -20.39 -12.40 14.54
N SER A 79 -20.75 -11.36 15.30
CA SER A 79 -21.29 -11.49 16.66
C SER A 79 -22.79 -11.80 16.74
N GLY A 80 -23.44 -12.09 15.60
CA GLY A 80 -24.88 -12.34 15.53
C GLY A 80 -25.75 -11.07 15.58
N ARG A 81 -25.13 -9.89 15.53
CA ARG A 81 -25.77 -8.59 15.32
C ARG A 81 -25.64 -8.18 13.87
N GLU A 82 -26.62 -7.50 13.33
CA GLU A 82 -26.56 -6.91 12.00
C GLU A 82 -26.08 -5.46 12.11
N ASP A 83 -24.78 -5.30 12.42
CA ASP A 83 -24.18 -3.98 12.62
C ASP A 83 -23.85 -3.27 11.31
N PHE A 84 -23.78 -4.00 10.19
CA PHE A 84 -23.56 -3.44 8.86
C PHE A 84 -24.48 -4.10 7.81
N ARG A 85 -25.31 -3.31 7.16
CA ARG A 85 -26.24 -3.75 6.12
C ARG A 85 -26.04 -2.99 4.83
N ILE A 86 -26.08 -3.72 3.71
CA ILE A 86 -25.98 -3.17 2.36
C ILE A 86 -27.23 -3.56 1.59
N ASN A 87 -27.87 -2.57 1.01
CA ASN A 87 -29.05 -2.76 0.16
C ASN A 87 -28.65 -2.96 -1.31
N ASN A 88 -29.58 -3.46 -2.11
CA ASN A 88 -29.35 -3.73 -3.53
C ASN A 88 -29.15 -2.46 -4.38
N ASP A 89 -29.64 -1.31 -3.92
CA ASP A 89 -29.49 0.00 -4.55
C ASP A 89 -28.14 0.67 -4.21
N GLY A 90 -27.28 -0.02 -3.46
CA GLY A 90 -26.00 0.51 -3.01
C GLY A 90 -26.09 1.44 -1.81
N SER A 91 -27.26 1.63 -1.25
CA SER A 91 -27.38 2.29 0.05
C SER A 91 -26.93 1.36 1.17
N PHE A 92 -26.35 1.93 2.21
CA PHE A 92 -25.87 1.14 3.35
C PHE A 92 -26.17 1.83 4.68
N TRP A 93 -26.11 1.01 5.73
CA TRP A 93 -26.20 1.47 7.07
C TRP A 93 -25.26 0.69 7.98
N ILE A 94 -24.60 1.41 8.86
CA ILE A 94 -23.69 0.88 9.87
C ILE A 94 -24.18 1.38 11.22
N GLU A 95 -24.46 0.48 12.15
CA GLU A 95 -24.89 0.84 13.49
C GLU A 95 -23.71 1.32 14.34
N LYS A 96 -22.66 0.53 14.32
CA LYS A 96 -21.40 0.85 14.99
C LYS A 96 -20.29 0.09 14.30
N PHE A 97 -19.19 0.77 13.97
CA PHE A 97 -17.99 0.10 13.48
C PHE A 97 -16.76 0.63 14.18
N ILE A 98 -15.82 -0.27 14.41
CA ILE A 98 -14.48 0.02 14.88
C ILE A 98 -13.56 -0.91 14.08
N PHE A 99 -12.54 -0.32 13.44
CA PHE A 99 -11.50 -1.06 12.72
C PHE A 99 -10.18 -0.97 13.51
N ASP A 100 -10.16 -1.52 14.73
CA ASP A 100 -9.00 -1.43 15.62
C ASP A 100 -7.74 -1.99 14.96
N ASP A 101 -7.87 -3.13 14.27
CA ASP A 101 -6.79 -3.75 13.52
C ASP A 101 -6.22 -2.84 12.42
N TYR A 102 -7.07 -2.02 11.80
CA TYR A 102 -6.64 -1.08 10.77
C TYR A 102 -5.86 0.09 11.36
N ILE A 103 -6.31 0.64 12.48
CA ILE A 103 -5.63 1.76 13.16
C ILE A 103 -4.24 1.32 13.60
N GLU A 104 -4.14 0.16 14.26
CA GLU A 104 -2.88 -0.43 14.69
C GLU A 104 -1.92 -0.66 13.52
N GLN A 105 -2.41 -1.25 12.42
CA GLN A 105 -1.61 -1.48 11.20
C GLN A 105 -1.07 -0.18 10.59
N VAL A 106 -1.86 0.90 10.58
CA VAL A 106 -1.43 2.22 10.09
C VAL A 106 -0.33 2.79 10.97
N GLU A 107 -0.47 2.70 12.29
CA GLU A 107 0.53 3.21 13.22
C GLU A 107 1.84 2.42 13.14
N ASP A 108 1.77 1.11 13.06
CA ASP A 108 2.95 0.25 12.91
C ASP A 108 3.66 0.48 11.58
N SER A 109 2.91 0.65 10.50
CA SER A 109 3.51 1.00 9.21
C SER A 109 4.19 2.35 9.22
N LYS A 110 3.66 3.34 9.94
CA LYS A 110 4.31 4.64 10.14
C LYS A 110 5.59 4.51 10.96
N LYS A 111 5.59 3.69 12.01
CA LYS A 111 6.79 3.43 12.82
C LYS A 111 7.90 2.82 11.97
N ASP A 112 7.57 1.81 11.16
CA ASP A 112 8.55 1.17 10.27
C ASP A 112 9.12 2.14 9.24
N ILE A 113 8.26 2.93 8.58
CA ILE A 113 8.71 3.96 7.64
C ILE A 113 9.68 4.93 8.33
N ASN A 114 9.31 5.41 9.51
CA ASN A 114 10.16 6.34 10.27
C ASN A 114 11.51 5.72 10.65
N GLU A 115 11.55 4.44 10.97
CA GLU A 115 12.80 3.74 11.27
C GLU A 115 13.69 3.62 10.03
N VAL A 116 13.13 3.23 8.89
CA VAL A 116 13.87 3.19 7.62
C VAL A 116 14.38 4.58 7.22
N VAL A 117 13.57 5.63 7.42
CA VAL A 117 13.99 7.02 7.16
C VAL A 117 15.18 7.42 8.06
N LYS A 118 15.19 6.99 9.32
CA LYS A 118 16.34 7.22 10.20
C LYS A 118 17.63 6.60 9.63
N TYR A 119 17.58 5.34 9.22
CA TYR A 119 18.71 4.66 8.59
C TYR A 119 19.12 5.33 7.26
N PHE A 120 18.15 5.74 6.45
CA PHE A 120 18.43 6.49 5.22
C PHE A 120 19.17 7.80 5.52
N LYS A 121 18.83 8.48 6.59
CA LYS A 121 19.53 9.70 7.01
C LYS A 121 21.00 9.44 7.38
N GLU A 122 21.29 8.32 8.02
CA GLU A 122 22.65 7.89 8.32
C GLU A 122 23.41 7.52 7.05
N PHE A 123 22.78 6.76 6.15
CA PHE A 123 23.33 6.46 4.84
C PHE A 123 23.70 7.73 4.06
N CYS A 124 22.81 8.70 3.95
CA CYS A 124 23.07 9.96 3.25
C CYS A 124 24.29 10.69 3.81
N LYS A 125 24.47 10.70 5.13
CA LYS A 125 25.64 11.31 5.79
C LYS A 125 26.95 10.59 5.47
N ILE A 126 26.92 9.24 5.51
CA ILE A 126 28.13 8.43 5.30
C ILE A 126 28.61 8.51 3.84
N TYR A 127 27.68 8.48 2.90
CA TYR A 127 27.98 8.41 1.48
C TYR A 127 27.88 9.78 0.76
N ASN A 128 27.73 10.88 1.52
CA ASN A 128 27.60 12.26 1.01
C ASN A 128 26.51 12.41 -0.06
N VAL A 129 25.36 11.76 0.15
CA VAL A 129 24.20 11.92 -0.73
C VAL A 129 23.55 13.25 -0.41
N ASP A 130 23.40 14.12 -1.41
CA ASP A 130 22.72 15.42 -1.28
C ASP A 130 21.22 15.21 -1.14
N SER A 131 20.75 15.13 0.08
CA SER A 131 19.35 14.88 0.42
C SER A 131 19.03 15.40 1.82
N SER A 132 17.85 15.99 2.00
CA SER A 132 17.32 16.31 3.35
C SER A 132 16.96 15.05 4.14
N ALA A 133 17.01 13.88 3.50
CA ALA A 133 16.73 12.58 4.07
C ALA A 133 15.36 12.51 4.77
N THR A 134 14.36 13.08 4.12
CA THR A 134 12.96 12.98 4.49
C THR A 134 12.34 11.66 3.98
N GLU A 135 11.14 11.33 4.42
CA GLU A 135 10.35 10.23 3.86
C GLU A 135 10.20 10.35 2.33
N ASN A 136 9.92 11.56 1.84
CA ASN A 136 9.78 11.80 0.40
C ASN A 136 11.09 11.58 -0.36
N ASP A 137 12.23 11.96 0.23
CA ASP A 137 13.54 11.75 -0.39
C ASP A 137 13.89 10.26 -0.45
N LEU A 138 13.60 9.49 0.60
CA LEU A 138 13.78 8.04 0.60
C LEU A 138 12.97 7.38 -0.51
N PHE A 139 11.69 7.68 -0.63
CA PHE A 139 10.86 7.09 -1.68
C PHE A 139 11.29 7.55 -3.08
N ARG A 140 11.69 8.81 -3.25
CA ARG A 140 12.25 9.29 -4.51
C ARG A 140 13.53 8.54 -4.86
N PHE A 141 14.41 8.31 -3.90
CA PHE A 141 15.65 7.54 -4.10
C PHE A 141 15.32 6.10 -4.53
N ILE A 142 14.38 5.43 -3.86
CA ILE A 142 13.92 4.09 -4.23
C ILE A 142 13.33 4.09 -5.65
N ASP A 143 12.48 5.04 -5.98
CA ASP A 143 11.81 5.12 -7.29
C ASP A 143 12.81 5.38 -8.43
N GLN A 144 13.77 6.27 -8.22
CA GLN A 144 14.80 6.58 -9.23
C GLN A 144 15.79 5.44 -9.46
N ASN A 145 16.07 4.65 -8.43
CA ASN A 145 17.04 3.55 -8.48
C ASN A 145 16.37 2.16 -8.46
N ARG A 146 15.08 2.09 -8.79
CA ARG A 146 14.27 0.88 -8.63
C ARG A 146 14.85 -0.34 -9.31
N ALA A 147 15.28 -0.22 -10.57
CA ALA A 147 15.86 -1.32 -11.33
C ALA A 147 17.15 -1.84 -10.69
N ASP A 148 18.05 -0.93 -10.30
CA ASP A 148 19.31 -1.30 -9.67
C ASP A 148 19.09 -1.91 -8.29
N ILE A 149 18.22 -1.31 -7.48
CA ILE A 149 17.87 -1.85 -6.15
C ILE A 149 17.28 -3.26 -6.27
N SER A 150 16.42 -3.53 -7.27
CA SER A 150 15.83 -4.85 -7.46
C SER A 150 16.87 -5.94 -7.64
N LEU A 151 17.91 -5.66 -8.40
CA LEU A 151 18.99 -6.62 -8.65
C LEU A 151 19.76 -6.99 -7.37
N TYR A 152 19.95 -6.03 -6.48
CA TYR A 152 20.63 -6.27 -5.20
C TYR A 152 19.72 -6.88 -4.12
N LEU A 153 18.40 -6.65 -4.20
CA LEU A 153 17.44 -7.26 -3.29
C LEU A 153 17.09 -8.70 -3.66
N CYS A 154 17.04 -9.01 -4.97
CA CYS A 154 16.58 -10.31 -5.48
C CYS A 154 17.73 -11.29 -5.78
N HIS A 155 18.97 -10.81 -5.98
CA HIS A 155 20.10 -11.66 -6.40
C HIS A 155 21.24 -11.58 -5.40
N GLU A 156 21.43 -12.64 -4.62
CA GLU A 156 22.48 -12.69 -3.61
C GLU A 156 23.92 -12.71 -4.18
N ASN A 157 24.14 -13.02 -5.48
CA ASN A 157 25.47 -13.39 -5.97
C ASN A 157 25.87 -12.94 -7.38
N LYS A 158 25.17 -12.06 -8.08
CA LYS A 158 25.62 -11.63 -9.41
C LYS A 158 25.96 -10.13 -9.44
N ARG A 159 27.23 -9.84 -9.22
CA ARG A 159 27.88 -8.58 -9.62
C ARG A 159 28.13 -8.64 -11.13
N GLU A 160 27.14 -8.37 -11.94
CA GLU A 160 27.31 -8.11 -13.36
C GLU A 160 27.28 -6.59 -13.61
N GLU A 161 28.17 -6.18 -14.48
CA GLU A 161 28.64 -4.84 -14.85
C GLU A 161 27.55 -3.76 -15.00
N SER A 162 27.90 -2.56 -14.57
CA SER A 162 27.24 -1.26 -14.82
C SER A 162 26.07 -0.80 -13.94
N HIS A 163 25.86 -1.35 -12.76
CA HIS A 163 24.83 -0.85 -11.85
C HIS A 163 25.34 0.35 -11.01
N SER A 164 24.44 1.23 -10.63
CA SER A 164 24.77 2.38 -9.81
C SER A 164 25.45 1.95 -8.51
N VAL A 165 26.70 2.38 -8.33
CA VAL A 165 27.50 2.10 -7.12
C VAL A 165 26.75 2.53 -5.86
N ILE A 166 26.00 3.63 -5.94
CA ILE A 166 25.23 4.15 -4.80
C ILE A 166 24.07 3.23 -4.42
N SER A 167 23.44 2.56 -5.38
CA SER A 167 22.35 1.60 -5.12
C SER A 167 22.89 0.34 -4.43
N ALA A 168 24.08 -0.13 -4.83
CA ALA A 168 24.76 -1.24 -4.16
C ALA A 168 25.11 -0.88 -2.71
N GLN A 169 25.74 0.29 -2.52
CA GLN A 169 26.07 0.79 -1.19
C GLN A 169 24.85 0.98 -0.30
N PHE A 170 23.73 1.45 -0.88
CA PHE A 170 22.46 1.59 -0.17
C PHE A 170 21.96 0.25 0.35
N VAL A 171 21.86 -0.76 -0.51
CA VAL A 171 21.38 -2.09 -0.10
C VAL A 171 22.35 -2.73 0.89
N ASP A 172 23.65 -2.67 0.67
CA ASP A 172 24.67 -3.24 1.57
C ASP A 172 24.67 -2.55 2.95
N PHE A 173 24.42 -1.25 3.00
CA PHE A 173 24.30 -0.51 4.25
C PHE A 173 23.10 -1.00 5.06
N PHE A 174 21.95 -1.17 4.42
CA PHE A 174 20.76 -1.68 5.11
C PHE A 174 20.89 -3.14 5.52
N LYS A 175 21.57 -3.98 4.76
CA LYS A 175 21.84 -5.40 5.10
C LYS A 175 22.58 -5.59 6.43
N GLN A 176 23.27 -4.56 6.94
CA GLN A 176 23.93 -4.62 8.23
C GLN A 176 22.94 -4.76 9.41
N ASN A 177 21.67 -4.37 9.21
CA ASN A 177 20.60 -4.58 10.17
C ASN A 177 19.43 -5.31 9.50
N THR A 178 19.32 -6.60 9.79
CA THR A 178 18.32 -7.48 9.15
C THR A 178 16.88 -7.00 9.35
N GLU A 179 16.55 -6.43 10.52
CA GLU A 179 15.20 -5.95 10.79
C GLU A 179 14.85 -4.75 9.89
N VAL A 180 15.72 -3.75 9.86
CA VAL A 180 15.52 -2.55 9.02
C VAL A 180 15.59 -2.89 7.53
N TYR A 181 16.43 -3.86 7.15
CA TYR A 181 16.50 -4.35 5.77
C TYR A 181 15.18 -5.00 5.32
N ASN A 182 14.54 -5.81 6.16
CA ASN A 182 13.23 -6.39 5.86
C ASN A 182 12.17 -5.30 5.68
N LYS A 183 12.15 -4.29 6.55
CA LYS A 183 11.25 -3.12 6.43
C LYS A 183 11.49 -2.36 5.11
N LEU A 184 12.76 -2.14 4.74
CA LEU A 184 13.11 -1.52 3.45
C LEU A 184 12.62 -2.35 2.27
N ARG A 185 12.78 -3.67 2.31
CA ARG A 185 12.31 -4.58 1.27
C ARG A 185 10.80 -4.51 1.12
N ASP A 186 10.05 -4.50 2.21
CA ASP A 186 8.60 -4.34 2.20
C ASP A 186 8.19 -2.96 1.63
N MET A 187 8.91 -1.88 1.97
CA MET A 187 8.68 -0.56 1.40
C MET A 187 8.97 -0.53 -0.11
N TYR A 188 10.03 -1.21 -0.55
CA TYR A 188 10.38 -1.34 -1.96
C TYR A 188 9.26 -2.06 -2.74
N LEU A 189 8.76 -3.19 -2.23
CA LEU A 189 7.61 -3.91 -2.82
C LEU A 189 6.36 -3.02 -2.84
N GLY A 190 6.09 -2.27 -1.78
CA GLY A 190 5.02 -1.28 -1.74
C GLY A 190 5.17 -0.20 -2.80
N SER A 191 6.41 0.26 -3.09
CA SER A 191 6.66 1.27 -4.14
C SER A 191 6.37 0.72 -5.55
N ILE A 192 6.65 -0.56 -5.79
CA ILE A 192 6.29 -1.24 -7.05
C ILE A 192 4.77 -1.30 -7.20
N LEU A 193 4.06 -1.73 -6.16
CA LEU A 193 2.61 -1.80 -6.16
C LEU A 193 1.99 -0.41 -6.41
N THR A 194 2.52 0.63 -5.77
CA THR A 194 2.11 2.02 -5.96
C THR A 194 2.24 2.44 -7.42
N SER A 195 3.41 2.22 -8.03
CA SER A 195 3.65 2.60 -9.42
C SER A 195 2.75 1.86 -10.41
N TYR A 196 2.44 0.61 -10.12
CA TYR A 196 1.51 -0.17 -10.94
C TYR A 196 0.08 0.40 -10.91
N ILE A 197 -0.37 0.84 -9.74
CA ILE A 197 -1.72 1.40 -9.57
C ILE A 197 -1.80 2.83 -10.11
N GLU A 198 -0.73 3.64 -9.93
CA GLU A 198 -0.65 5.00 -10.48
C GLU A 198 -0.53 5.03 -12.00
N PHE A 199 -0.11 3.92 -12.61
CA PHE A 199 -0.02 3.81 -14.06
C PHE A 199 -1.41 3.72 -14.68
N GLN A 200 -2.01 4.87 -14.93
CA GLN A 200 -3.19 4.99 -15.80
C GLN A 200 -2.71 5.45 -17.17
N PRO A 201 -2.98 4.70 -18.25
CA PRO A 201 -2.67 5.15 -19.59
C PRO A 201 -3.44 6.46 -19.86
N LYS A 202 -2.72 7.57 -19.98
CA LYS A 202 -3.30 8.90 -20.24
C LYS A 202 -3.93 9.00 -21.63
N ASP A 203 -3.60 8.07 -22.52
CA ASP A 203 -4.13 8.00 -23.88
C ASP A 203 -4.76 6.63 -24.14
N ALA A 204 -6.07 6.63 -24.33
CA ALA A 204 -6.88 5.43 -24.60
C ALA A 204 -6.52 4.70 -25.93
N ASN A 205 -5.52 5.18 -26.68
CA ASN A 205 -5.10 4.61 -27.97
C ASN A 205 -3.85 3.73 -27.88
N MET A 206 -3.23 3.58 -26.71
CA MET A 206 -2.17 2.60 -26.51
C MET A 206 -2.75 1.40 -25.77
N SER A 207 -3.08 0.34 -26.53
CA SER A 207 -3.29 -0.99 -25.94
C SER A 207 -1.94 -1.54 -25.48
N ILE A 208 -1.55 -1.23 -24.27
CA ILE A 208 -0.43 -1.91 -23.62
C ILE A 208 -1.01 -3.17 -23.00
N GLU A 209 -0.81 -4.31 -23.64
CA GLU A 209 -1.01 -5.61 -23.00
C GLU A 209 0.10 -5.84 -21.98
N LEU A 210 -0.20 -5.58 -20.70
CA LEU A 210 0.66 -5.99 -19.61
C LEU A 210 0.45 -7.48 -19.36
N LEU A 211 1.29 -8.31 -19.95
CA LEU A 211 1.43 -9.72 -19.58
C LEU A 211 2.14 -9.78 -18.22
N LEU A 212 1.36 -9.81 -17.16
CA LEU A 212 1.88 -10.12 -15.82
C LEU A 212 2.09 -11.64 -15.76
N ASP A 213 3.35 -12.05 -15.68
CA ASP A 213 3.68 -13.43 -15.38
C ASP A 213 3.11 -13.76 -13.99
N THR A 214 2.23 -14.76 -13.97
CA THR A 214 1.59 -15.25 -12.76
C THR A 214 2.61 -15.70 -11.70
N ASN A 215 3.78 -16.18 -12.13
CA ASN A 215 4.88 -16.56 -11.25
C ASN A 215 5.51 -15.36 -10.53
N PHE A 216 5.50 -14.17 -11.14
CA PHE A 216 5.96 -12.94 -10.49
C PHE A 216 5.02 -12.52 -9.36
N ILE A 217 3.71 -12.71 -9.53
CA ILE A 217 2.69 -12.37 -8.52
C ILE A 217 2.67 -13.39 -7.36
N ILE A 218 2.97 -14.67 -7.65
CA ILE A 218 2.96 -15.75 -6.64
C ILE A 218 4.26 -15.79 -5.83
N SER A 219 5.36 -15.26 -6.37
CA SER A 219 6.66 -15.19 -5.70
C SER A 219 6.89 -13.88 -4.91
N LEU A 220 5.91 -12.97 -4.91
CA LEU A 220 5.81 -11.80 -4.05
C LEU A 220 5.01 -12.14 -2.79
#